data_9ff5024a5d23eee9e103aab5ada2f115
#
_entry.id   9ff5024a5d23eee9e103aab5ada2f115
#
_cell.length_a   1.000
_cell.length_b   1.000
_cell.length_c   1.000
_cell.angle_alpha   90.00
_cell.angle_beta   90.00
_cell.angle_gamma   90.00
#
_symmetry.space_group_name_H-M   'P 1'
#
loop_
_entity.id
_entity.type
_entity.pdbx_description
1 polymer ?
#
loop_
_entity_poly.entity_id
_entity_poly.type
_entity_poly.pdbx_seq_one_letter_code
_entity_poly.pdbx_strand_id
1 'polypeptide(L)'
;MGVTIEWSEIRLPDPCLVVLVGPSGSGKSHWADGWFRPGQVVSSDRLRALVGEHEHDQRAGTDAFAVLDLVLERRLKRRLFTVVDTLGLDAERRQGYLKLARRHRLPAYAIAFDTPAAECRARNAARPRPVPAKVLSTQLKSWADVLPALGEEGFDHVFAPGPVRIVDLSLVDAPAAAHRQQENPLALDFGLHVVSYTWPGGPPEIGARLAAIARAAEEAGFTHLSVMDHFLQIPVIGRRWDEMLDSWTTLGYIAGHTSRVKLLTLVTGVTYRNVAHLGKMAATLDVLSGGRAICGLGAAWNEDEHNAYGWRFPPTKERFALLEDALQVLPLMWGPGAPSFQGKVVTVPEAICYPRPVQGRIPILIGGGGEKKTLRLVAKYADACNFFGGVEAVRHKLEVLHGHCADLGRDPADIRVTQLSGVFVGDEQPEHVPQSVVAGTVEDHIGRYRELAEAGVQTAFVRFPDLGGTEPIARFAPVIEAFRR
;
A
#
# COMPACT_ATOMS: atom_id res chain seq x y z
N MET A 1 25.77 0.37 27.71
CA MET A 1 25.63 -0.22 26.38
C MET A 1 24.72 0.70 25.60
N GLY A 2 25.23 1.36 24.55
CA GLY A 2 24.43 2.30 23.75
C GLY A 2 23.39 1.54 22.94
N VAL A 3 22.13 1.94 23.04
CA VAL A 3 21.04 1.43 22.19
C VAL A 3 21.28 1.97 20.78
N THR A 4 21.67 1.09 19.87
CA THR A 4 21.74 1.41 18.44
C THR A 4 20.32 1.54 17.94
N ILE A 5 19.87 2.77 17.62
CA ILE A 5 18.55 3.02 17.06
C ILE A 5 18.59 2.59 15.59
N GLU A 6 18.08 1.41 15.29
CA GLU A 6 17.76 1.01 13.91
C GLU A 6 16.51 1.78 13.44
N TRP A 7 16.61 2.39 12.25
CA TRP A 7 15.50 3.07 11.59
C TRP A 7 14.55 2.02 11.01
N SER A 8 13.71 1.42 11.86
CA SER A 8 12.68 0.47 11.44
C SER A 8 11.34 1.17 11.22
N GLU A 9 10.58 0.71 10.24
CA GLU A 9 9.19 1.15 10.03
C GLU A 9 8.35 0.83 11.27
N ILE A 10 7.67 1.85 11.83
CA ILE A 10 6.75 1.68 12.96
C ILE A 10 5.44 1.12 12.44
N ARG A 11 5.09 -0.10 12.79
CA ARG A 11 3.81 -0.73 12.45
C ARG A 11 2.83 -0.54 13.60
N LEU A 12 1.76 0.20 13.35
CA LEU A 12 0.72 0.49 14.34
C LEU A 12 -0.61 -0.13 13.88
N PRO A 13 -1.26 -0.96 14.71
CA PRO A 13 -2.57 -1.51 14.38
C PRO A 13 -3.66 -0.43 14.41
N ASP A 14 -4.68 -0.55 13.56
CA ASP A 14 -5.91 0.23 13.64
C ASP A 14 -7.06 -0.70 14.05
N PRO A 15 -7.69 -0.48 15.20
CA PRO A 15 -7.57 0.65 16.12
C PRO A 15 -6.46 0.49 17.19
N CYS A 16 -5.80 1.57 17.56
CA CYS A 16 -4.88 1.62 18.71
C CYS A 16 -4.83 3.01 19.35
N LEU A 17 -4.18 3.10 20.50
CA LEU A 17 -3.78 4.36 21.13
C LEU A 17 -2.27 4.57 20.97
N VAL A 18 -1.88 5.75 20.51
CA VAL A 18 -0.48 6.17 20.41
C VAL A 18 -0.25 7.37 21.31
N VAL A 19 0.75 7.33 22.18
CA VAL A 19 1.12 8.42 23.07
C VAL A 19 2.47 8.97 22.67
N LEU A 20 2.52 10.25 22.30
CA LEU A 20 3.78 10.93 22.00
C LEU A 20 4.44 11.42 23.28
N VAL A 21 5.71 11.10 23.49
CA VAL A 21 6.42 11.40 24.72
C VAL A 21 7.76 12.10 24.41
N GLY A 22 7.98 13.27 25.02
CA GLY A 22 9.23 14.01 24.85
C GLY A 22 9.11 15.50 25.24
N PRO A 23 10.23 16.19 25.46
CA PRO A 23 10.24 17.60 25.86
C PRO A 23 9.73 18.53 24.76
N SER A 24 9.48 19.80 25.11
CA SER A 24 9.20 20.85 24.14
C SER A 24 10.36 21.01 23.15
N GLY A 25 10.05 21.20 21.88
CA GLY A 25 11.07 21.28 20.82
C GLY A 25 11.60 19.95 20.33
N SER A 26 11.16 18.79 20.84
CA SER A 26 11.60 17.48 20.37
C SER A 26 11.02 17.06 19.00
N GLY A 27 10.04 17.78 18.45
CA GLY A 27 9.49 17.53 17.11
C GLY A 27 8.20 16.70 17.09
N LYS A 28 7.59 16.37 18.23
CA LYS A 28 6.36 15.54 18.34
C LYS A 28 5.25 15.96 17.40
N SER A 29 4.77 17.20 17.54
CA SER A 29 3.61 17.69 16.76
C SER A 29 3.93 17.75 15.27
N HIS A 30 5.14 18.17 14.89
CA HIS A 30 5.58 18.17 13.50
C HIS A 30 5.60 16.74 12.91
N TRP A 31 6.14 15.78 13.66
CA TRP A 31 6.12 14.37 13.26
C TRP A 31 4.69 13.83 13.18
N ALA A 32 3.85 14.12 14.16
CA ALA A 32 2.44 13.68 14.16
C ALA A 32 1.65 14.24 12.98
N ASP A 33 1.84 15.52 12.66
CA ASP A 33 1.19 16.17 11.51
C ASP A 33 1.67 15.59 10.18
N GLY A 34 2.89 15.04 10.13
CA GLY A 34 3.42 14.33 8.98
C GLY A 34 2.81 12.95 8.74
N TRP A 35 2.44 12.23 9.80
CA TRP A 35 2.06 10.81 9.71
C TRP A 35 0.57 10.54 9.95
N PHE A 36 -0.16 11.42 10.64
CA PHE A 36 -1.55 11.17 11.03
C PHE A 36 -2.49 12.25 10.51
N ARG A 37 -3.75 11.87 10.27
CA ARG A 37 -4.79 12.82 9.90
C ARG A 37 -5.10 13.74 11.08
N PRO A 38 -5.46 15.02 10.86
CA PRO A 38 -5.80 15.95 11.96
C PRO A 38 -6.86 15.40 12.93
N GLY A 39 -7.85 14.64 12.41
CA GLY A 39 -8.88 14.01 13.23
C GLY A 39 -8.41 12.80 14.05
N GLN A 40 -7.20 12.26 13.82
CA GLN A 40 -6.60 11.18 14.62
C GLN A 40 -5.77 11.72 15.78
N VAL A 41 -5.32 12.98 15.71
CA VAL A 41 -4.45 13.60 16.70
C VAL A 41 -5.25 14.44 17.68
N VAL A 42 -5.19 14.06 18.95
CA VAL A 42 -5.78 14.81 20.07
C VAL A 42 -4.64 15.56 20.76
N SER A 43 -4.51 16.86 20.45
CA SER A 43 -3.42 17.72 20.92
C SER A 43 -3.89 18.63 22.05
N SER A 44 -3.15 18.62 23.17
CA SER A 44 -3.43 19.52 24.31
C SER A 44 -3.32 21.00 23.93
N ASP A 45 -2.42 21.34 23.01
CA ASP A 45 -2.23 22.73 22.59
C ASP A 45 -3.40 23.20 21.70
N ARG A 46 -3.87 22.35 20.76
CA ARG A 46 -5.06 22.64 19.95
C ARG A 46 -6.32 22.77 20.82
N LEU A 47 -6.46 21.90 21.83
CA LEU A 47 -7.59 21.97 22.76
C LEU A 47 -7.50 23.22 23.64
N ARG A 48 -6.31 23.66 24.02
CA ARG A 48 -6.11 24.92 24.75
C ARG A 48 -6.57 26.12 23.93
N ALA A 49 -6.33 26.15 22.63
CA ALA A 49 -6.86 27.16 21.72
C ALA A 49 -8.40 27.12 21.58
N LEU A 50 -9.00 25.92 21.76
CA LEU A 50 -10.46 25.75 21.68
C LEU A 50 -11.20 26.25 22.92
N VAL A 51 -10.64 26.04 24.14
CA VAL A 51 -11.28 26.39 25.42
C VAL A 51 -10.73 27.68 26.02
N GLY A 52 -9.64 28.22 25.47
CA GLY A 52 -8.99 29.48 25.88
C GLY A 52 -8.87 30.43 24.70
N GLU A 53 -8.06 31.46 24.84
CA GLU A 53 -7.86 32.49 23.82
C GLU A 53 -6.93 32.03 22.69
N HIS A 54 -5.94 31.16 22.98
CA HIS A 54 -4.98 30.61 22.03
C HIS A 54 -4.25 29.38 22.59
N GLU A 55 -3.50 28.66 21.77
CA GLU A 55 -2.80 27.40 22.12
C GLU A 55 -1.78 27.54 23.30
N HIS A 56 -1.35 28.74 23.62
CA HIS A 56 -0.41 29.04 24.70
C HIS A 56 -1.09 29.57 25.95
N ASP A 57 -2.43 29.64 26.04
CA ASP A 57 -3.15 30.09 27.21
C ASP A 57 -3.03 29.08 28.37
N GLN A 58 -2.07 29.31 29.25
CA GLN A 58 -1.81 28.43 30.39
C GLN A 58 -2.98 28.38 31.41
N ARG A 59 -3.85 29.39 31.42
CA ARG A 59 -5.04 29.41 32.31
C ARG A 59 -6.07 28.39 31.90
N ALA A 60 -6.15 28.09 30.58
CA ALA A 60 -7.02 27.09 30.00
C ALA A 60 -6.45 25.66 30.09
N GLY A 61 -5.30 25.45 30.73
CA GLY A 61 -4.62 24.16 30.76
C GLY A 61 -5.47 23.04 31.36
N THR A 62 -6.10 23.27 32.51
CA THR A 62 -6.95 22.28 33.19
C THR A 62 -8.16 21.90 32.35
N ASP A 63 -8.83 22.90 31.76
CA ASP A 63 -10.02 22.69 30.93
C ASP A 63 -9.64 21.94 29.60
N ALA A 64 -8.51 22.29 29.00
CA ALA A 64 -8.01 21.61 27.81
C ALA A 64 -7.75 20.12 28.06
N PHE A 65 -7.21 19.77 29.24
CA PHE A 65 -7.00 18.38 29.60
C PHE A 65 -8.31 17.64 29.96
N ALA A 66 -9.29 18.33 30.57
CA ALA A 66 -10.62 17.74 30.79
C ALA A 66 -11.32 17.39 29.44
N VAL A 67 -11.22 18.30 28.48
CA VAL A 67 -11.73 18.03 27.12
C VAL A 67 -10.93 16.92 26.44
N LEU A 68 -9.59 16.88 26.59
CA LEU A 68 -8.74 15.83 26.07
C LEU A 68 -9.19 14.46 26.58
N ASP A 69 -9.38 14.33 27.89
CA ASP A 69 -9.79 13.06 28.53
C ASP A 69 -11.18 12.62 28.03
N LEU A 70 -12.13 13.54 27.87
CA LEU A 70 -13.44 13.26 27.30
C LEU A 70 -13.35 12.80 25.83
N VAL A 71 -12.55 13.48 25.01
CA VAL A 71 -12.35 13.12 23.60
C VAL A 71 -11.72 11.74 23.50
N LEU A 72 -10.70 11.44 24.30
CA LEU A 72 -10.06 10.13 24.33
C LEU A 72 -11.04 9.02 24.67
N GLU A 73 -11.84 9.19 25.76
CA GLU A 73 -12.86 8.21 26.15
C GLU A 73 -13.85 7.93 25.00
N ARG A 74 -14.32 8.98 24.33
CA ARG A 74 -15.28 8.84 23.21
C ARG A 74 -14.66 8.17 21.98
N ARG A 75 -13.40 8.49 21.66
CA ARG A 75 -12.70 7.93 20.51
C ARG A 75 -12.37 6.46 20.73
N LEU A 76 -11.80 6.09 21.89
CA LEU A 76 -11.43 4.72 22.20
C LEU A 76 -12.66 3.81 22.34
N LYS A 77 -13.76 4.32 22.92
CA LYS A 77 -15.05 3.61 22.93
C LYS A 77 -15.56 3.29 21.52
N ARG A 78 -15.31 4.16 20.55
CA ARG A 78 -15.66 3.95 19.13
C ARG A 78 -14.62 3.14 18.38
N ARG A 79 -13.57 2.66 19.05
CA ARG A 79 -12.44 1.93 18.45
C ARG A 79 -11.80 2.72 17.30
N LEU A 80 -11.52 4.00 17.49
CA LEU A 80 -10.88 4.85 16.50
C LEU A 80 -9.38 4.96 16.79
N PHE A 81 -8.57 4.85 15.74
CA PHE A 81 -7.14 5.14 15.82
C PHE A 81 -6.92 6.53 16.44
N THR A 82 -6.14 6.62 17.51
CA THR A 82 -6.03 7.85 18.30
C THR A 82 -4.58 8.11 18.72
N VAL A 83 -4.09 9.31 18.41
CA VAL A 83 -2.77 9.81 18.81
C VAL A 83 -2.94 10.89 19.85
N VAL A 84 -2.26 10.78 20.98
CA VAL A 84 -2.22 11.80 22.04
C VAL A 84 -0.96 12.63 21.88
N ASP A 85 -1.12 13.89 21.49
CA ASP A 85 -0.03 14.85 21.35
C ASP A 85 -0.02 15.81 22.56
N THR A 86 0.77 15.41 23.54
CA THR A 86 1.07 16.20 24.76
C THR A 86 2.58 16.15 25.00
N LEU A 87 3.05 16.74 26.12
CA LEU A 87 4.44 16.51 26.55
C LEU A 87 4.68 15.04 26.90
N GLY A 88 3.66 14.38 27.45
CA GLY A 88 3.74 12.98 27.85
C GLY A 88 4.76 12.71 28.97
N LEU A 89 5.26 13.73 29.70
CA LEU A 89 6.27 13.58 30.75
C LEU A 89 5.69 13.12 32.09
N ASP A 90 4.41 13.30 32.31
CA ASP A 90 3.69 12.92 33.53
C ASP A 90 3.32 11.44 33.51
N ALA A 91 3.88 10.66 34.43
CA ALA A 91 3.66 9.21 34.51
C ALA A 91 2.21 8.86 34.87
N GLU A 92 1.58 9.62 35.76
CA GLU A 92 0.20 9.36 36.19
C GLU A 92 -0.78 9.52 35.00
N ARG A 93 -0.58 10.55 34.20
CA ARG A 93 -1.35 10.70 32.95
C ARG A 93 -1.14 9.58 31.96
N ARG A 94 0.10 9.15 31.73
CA ARG A 94 0.38 8.01 30.85
C ARG A 94 -0.32 6.74 31.35
N GLN A 95 -0.28 6.49 32.67
CA GLN A 95 -1.02 5.38 33.28
C GLN A 95 -2.55 5.53 33.11
N GLY A 96 -3.07 6.74 33.15
CA GLY A 96 -4.47 7.04 32.85
C GLY A 96 -4.84 6.65 31.42
N TYR A 97 -4.01 6.99 30.44
CA TYR A 97 -4.19 6.62 29.03
C TYR A 97 -4.13 5.11 28.83
N LEU A 98 -3.19 4.41 29.46
CA LEU A 98 -3.07 2.96 29.43
C LEU A 98 -4.29 2.26 30.03
N LYS A 99 -4.78 2.72 31.20
CA LYS A 99 -6.02 2.20 31.81
C LYS A 99 -7.21 2.35 30.88
N LEU A 100 -7.31 3.50 30.20
CA LEU A 100 -8.38 3.77 29.25
C LEU A 100 -8.30 2.86 28.04
N ALA A 101 -7.14 2.69 27.42
CA ALA A 101 -6.93 1.79 26.30
C ALA A 101 -7.29 0.34 26.66
N ARG A 102 -6.82 -0.15 27.81
CA ARG A 102 -7.15 -1.49 28.33
C ARG A 102 -8.63 -1.69 28.58
N ARG A 103 -9.34 -0.67 29.13
CA ARG A 103 -10.80 -0.72 29.32
C ARG A 103 -11.53 -0.99 28.01
N HIS A 104 -11.06 -0.41 26.90
CA HIS A 104 -11.63 -0.58 25.57
C HIS A 104 -10.98 -1.72 24.75
N ARG A 105 -10.08 -2.51 25.38
CA ARG A 105 -9.34 -3.63 24.73
C ARG A 105 -8.60 -3.17 23.46
N LEU A 106 -7.90 -2.03 23.57
CA LEU A 106 -7.09 -1.49 22.51
C LEU A 106 -5.61 -1.56 22.89
N PRO A 107 -4.72 -1.91 21.95
CA PRO A 107 -3.29 -1.82 22.18
C PRO A 107 -2.86 -0.35 22.31
N ALA A 108 -1.81 -0.11 23.11
CA ALA A 108 -1.29 1.21 23.39
C ALA A 108 0.22 1.27 23.17
N TYR A 109 0.66 2.22 22.38
CA TYR A 109 2.06 2.40 21.97
C TYR A 109 2.58 3.76 22.44
N ALA A 110 3.87 3.85 22.78
CA ALA A 110 4.54 5.12 22.99
C ALA A 110 5.51 5.42 21.85
N ILE A 111 5.58 6.68 21.43
CA ILE A 111 6.65 7.18 20.56
C ILE A 111 7.51 8.13 21.38
N ALA A 112 8.74 7.74 21.64
CA ALA A 112 9.68 8.46 22.50
C ALA A 112 10.63 9.32 21.65
N PHE A 113 10.57 10.65 21.85
CA PHE A 113 11.36 11.61 21.08
C PHE A 113 12.63 11.99 21.84
N ASP A 114 13.69 11.20 21.67
CA ASP A 114 15.01 11.41 22.28
C ASP A 114 15.85 12.39 21.46
N THR A 115 15.33 13.60 21.28
CA THR A 115 16.01 14.68 20.57
C THR A 115 17.06 15.36 21.47
N PRO A 116 18.30 15.56 20.99
CA PRO A 116 19.33 16.21 21.78
C PRO A 116 18.91 17.55 22.41
N ALA A 117 19.28 17.79 23.66
CA ALA A 117 18.87 18.97 24.41
C ALA A 117 19.25 20.30 23.72
N ALA A 118 20.39 20.34 23.02
CA ALA A 118 20.83 21.51 22.24
C ALA A 118 19.86 21.81 21.10
N GLU A 119 19.39 20.76 20.41
CA GLU A 119 18.43 20.88 19.30
C GLU A 119 17.04 21.28 19.80
N CYS A 120 16.58 20.71 20.91
CA CYS A 120 15.33 21.15 21.56
C CYS A 120 15.37 22.63 21.91
N ARG A 121 16.49 23.14 22.43
CA ARG A 121 16.67 24.57 22.75
C ARG A 121 16.69 25.44 21.49
N ALA A 122 17.42 25.03 20.45
CA ALA A 122 17.48 25.76 19.18
C ALA A 122 16.10 25.85 18.52
N ARG A 123 15.37 24.73 18.41
CA ARG A 123 14.00 24.69 17.87
C ARG A 123 13.02 25.52 18.73
N ASN A 124 13.17 25.50 20.06
CA ASN A 124 12.34 26.31 20.93
C ASN A 124 12.61 27.80 20.75
N ALA A 125 13.87 28.22 20.61
CA ALA A 125 14.25 29.62 20.38
C ALA A 125 13.74 30.17 19.04
N ALA A 126 13.59 29.34 18.04
CA ALA A 126 13.06 29.69 16.72
C ALA A 126 11.51 29.85 16.69
N ARG A 127 10.80 29.53 17.76
CA ARG A 127 9.35 29.69 17.83
C ARG A 127 8.94 31.16 17.97
N PRO A 128 7.81 31.59 17.38
CA PRO A 128 7.26 32.93 17.61
C PRO A 128 7.01 33.24 19.09
N ARG A 129 6.67 32.22 19.89
CA ARG A 129 6.51 32.29 21.33
C ARG A 129 7.22 31.09 21.98
N PRO A 130 8.49 31.27 22.39
CA PRO A 130 9.26 30.18 22.98
C PRO A 130 8.78 29.84 24.40
N VAL A 131 8.83 28.54 24.74
CA VAL A 131 8.66 28.10 26.13
C VAL A 131 9.78 28.69 26.97
N PRO A 132 9.49 29.22 28.19
CA PRO A 132 10.51 29.81 29.04
C PRO A 132 11.67 28.85 29.31
N ALA A 133 12.91 29.35 29.23
CA ALA A 133 14.13 28.53 29.31
C ALA A 133 14.20 27.67 30.58
N LYS A 134 13.71 28.19 31.72
CA LYS A 134 13.63 27.43 32.98
C LYS A 134 12.69 26.24 32.87
N VAL A 135 11.52 26.41 32.23
CA VAL A 135 10.53 25.35 32.04
C VAL A 135 11.09 24.27 31.10
N LEU A 136 11.68 24.67 29.98
CA LEU A 136 12.31 23.72 29.06
C LEU A 136 13.46 22.95 29.72
N SER A 137 14.28 23.64 30.56
CA SER A 137 15.37 22.97 31.29
C SER A 137 14.85 21.95 32.29
N THR A 138 13.73 22.20 32.94
CA THR A 138 13.05 21.24 33.83
C THR A 138 12.54 20.02 33.01
N GLN A 139 11.89 20.27 31.88
CA GLN A 139 11.41 19.18 30.98
C GLN A 139 12.55 18.29 30.50
N LEU A 140 13.67 18.88 30.05
CA LEU A 140 14.86 18.16 29.60
C LEU A 140 15.50 17.34 30.73
N LYS A 141 15.48 17.83 31.95
CA LYS A 141 15.96 17.10 33.12
C LYS A 141 15.06 15.92 33.46
N SER A 142 13.74 16.14 33.50
CA SER A 142 12.75 15.06 33.72
C SER A 142 12.80 13.99 32.62
N TRP A 143 13.13 14.36 31.37
CA TRP A 143 13.23 13.43 30.25
C TRP A 143 14.25 12.31 30.48
N ALA A 144 15.35 12.62 31.14
CA ALA A 144 16.38 11.62 31.48
C ALA A 144 15.86 10.48 32.38
N ASP A 145 14.86 10.78 33.21
CA ASP A 145 14.23 9.78 34.09
C ASP A 145 13.05 9.09 33.39
N VAL A 146 12.33 9.80 32.52
CA VAL A 146 11.14 9.29 31.82
C VAL A 146 11.52 8.26 30.75
N LEU A 147 12.52 8.53 29.93
CA LEU A 147 12.87 7.66 28.80
C LEU A 147 13.15 6.19 29.21
N PRO A 148 14.01 5.91 30.21
CA PRO A 148 14.23 4.53 30.64
C PRO A 148 13.01 3.87 31.28
N ALA A 149 12.12 4.66 31.93
CA ALA A 149 10.94 4.13 32.60
C ALA A 149 9.82 3.69 31.62
N LEU A 150 9.74 4.27 30.42
CA LEU A 150 8.67 3.98 29.47
C LEU A 150 8.53 2.50 29.13
N GLY A 151 9.62 1.75 29.05
CA GLY A 151 9.62 0.31 28.73
C GLY A 151 8.93 -0.55 29.77
N GLU A 152 8.84 -0.09 31.03
CA GLU A 152 8.25 -0.82 32.16
C GLU A 152 6.83 -0.35 32.51
N GLU A 153 6.34 0.71 31.89
CA GLU A 153 5.02 1.30 32.19
C GLU A 153 3.83 0.49 31.67
N GLY A 154 4.09 -0.45 30.74
CA GLY A 154 3.07 -1.36 30.22
C GLY A 154 2.43 -0.91 28.90
N PHE A 155 3.14 -0.14 28.08
CA PHE A 155 2.88 -0.01 26.65
C PHE A 155 3.17 -1.34 25.94
N ASP A 156 2.42 -1.66 24.90
CA ASP A 156 2.67 -2.87 24.09
C ASP A 156 4.03 -2.78 23.37
N HIS A 157 4.43 -1.57 22.99
CA HIS A 157 5.80 -1.27 22.55
C HIS A 157 6.13 0.22 22.66
N VAL A 158 7.42 0.54 22.79
CA VAL A 158 7.95 1.90 22.78
C VAL A 158 8.86 2.08 21.57
N PHE A 159 8.49 2.96 20.66
CA PHE A 159 9.23 3.23 19.43
C PHE A 159 10.01 4.54 19.52
N ALA A 160 11.11 4.64 18.77
CA ALA A 160 11.67 5.92 18.35
C ALA A 160 10.85 6.49 17.16
N PRO A 161 10.85 7.83 16.93
CA PRO A 161 10.15 8.40 15.79
C PRO A 161 10.76 7.93 14.47
N GLY A 162 9.92 7.39 13.58
CA GLY A 162 10.29 6.83 12.29
C GLY A 162 9.12 6.86 11.31
N PRO A 163 9.27 6.26 10.12
CA PRO A 163 8.16 6.04 9.20
C PRO A 163 7.07 5.20 9.84
N VAL A 164 5.80 5.58 9.63
CA VAL A 164 4.65 4.89 10.24
C VAL A 164 3.84 4.17 9.18
N ARG A 165 3.52 2.90 9.45
CA ARG A 165 2.52 2.12 8.73
C ARG A 165 1.38 1.76 9.67
N ILE A 166 0.17 2.20 9.33
CA ILE A 166 -1.05 1.79 10.05
C ILE A 166 -1.54 0.49 9.41
N VAL A 167 -1.74 -0.54 10.25
CA VAL A 167 -2.17 -1.88 9.84
C VAL A 167 -3.56 -2.12 10.42
N ASP A 168 -4.56 -2.43 9.58
CA ASP A 168 -5.91 -2.72 10.05
C ASP A 168 -5.92 -4.00 10.89
N LEU A 169 -6.35 -3.91 12.16
CA LEU A 169 -6.45 -5.07 13.06
C LEU A 169 -7.50 -6.09 12.62
N SER A 170 -8.48 -5.71 11.82
CA SER A 170 -9.40 -6.69 11.21
C SER A 170 -8.67 -7.65 10.26
N LEU A 171 -7.44 -7.26 9.85
CA LEU A 171 -6.50 -8.08 9.07
C LEU A 171 -5.37 -8.68 9.93
N VAL A 172 -5.32 -8.38 11.23
CA VAL A 172 -4.19 -8.72 12.14
C VAL A 172 -4.65 -9.47 13.40
N ASP A 173 -5.95 -9.71 13.59
CA ASP A 173 -6.46 -10.50 14.72
C ASP A 173 -6.19 -12.00 14.55
N ALA A 174 -4.89 -12.28 14.44
CA ALA A 174 -4.31 -13.54 14.92
C ALA A 174 -2.87 -13.25 15.35
N PRO A 175 -2.48 -13.61 16.58
CA PRO A 175 -1.08 -13.55 16.97
C PRO A 175 -0.27 -14.36 15.95
N ALA A 176 0.86 -13.82 15.47
CA ALA A 176 1.74 -14.45 14.48
C ALA A 176 2.29 -15.83 14.90
N ALA A 177 1.93 -16.32 16.10
CA ALA A 177 2.19 -17.65 16.61
C ALA A 177 0.98 -18.59 16.66
N ALA A 178 -0.27 -18.13 16.44
CA ALA A 178 -1.48 -18.94 16.57
C ALA A 178 -2.21 -19.20 15.24
N HIS A 179 -1.85 -18.54 14.14
CA HIS A 179 -2.43 -18.81 12.82
C HIS A 179 -1.51 -19.64 11.89
N ARG A 180 -0.62 -20.46 12.46
CA ARG A 180 -0.29 -21.73 11.83
C ARG A 180 -1.34 -22.82 12.15
N GLN A 181 -2.59 -22.42 12.31
CA GLN A 181 -3.70 -23.39 12.22
C GLN A 181 -4.09 -23.44 10.76
N GLN A 182 -3.61 -24.52 10.08
CA GLN A 182 -4.16 -25.04 8.84
C GLN A 182 -4.70 -23.94 7.88
N GLU A 183 -3.83 -22.97 7.49
CA GLU A 183 -4.01 -22.36 6.18
C GLU A 183 -4.03 -23.56 5.23
N ASN A 184 -5.12 -23.71 4.46
CA ASN A 184 -5.11 -24.61 3.33
C ASN A 184 -3.82 -24.25 2.55
N PRO A 185 -2.78 -25.11 2.54
CA PRO A 185 -1.49 -24.76 1.91
C PRO A 185 -1.65 -24.45 0.42
N LEU A 186 -2.89 -24.59 -0.09
CA LEU A 186 -3.30 -24.37 -1.46
C LEU A 186 -4.23 -23.15 -1.61
N ALA A 187 -4.34 -22.26 -0.62
CA ALA A 187 -5.13 -21.04 -0.77
C ALA A 187 -4.54 -20.16 -1.87
N LEU A 188 -5.26 -20.01 -2.97
CA LEU A 188 -4.85 -19.25 -4.15
C LEU A 188 -5.92 -18.20 -4.47
N ASP A 189 -5.52 -16.94 -4.57
CA ASP A 189 -6.39 -15.88 -5.06
C ASP A 189 -6.42 -15.87 -6.60
N PHE A 190 -7.54 -15.43 -7.18
CA PHE A 190 -7.67 -15.29 -8.62
C PHE A 190 -7.91 -13.83 -9.02
N GLY A 191 -7.24 -13.40 -10.09
CA GLY A 191 -7.44 -12.10 -10.73
C GLY A 191 -7.94 -12.27 -12.18
N LEU A 192 -8.96 -11.51 -12.57
CA LEU A 192 -9.33 -11.42 -13.99
C LEU A 192 -8.47 -10.35 -14.66
N HIS A 193 -7.83 -10.70 -15.79
CA HIS A 193 -7.04 -9.78 -16.61
C HIS A 193 -7.74 -9.49 -17.93
N VAL A 194 -8.27 -8.27 -18.09
CA VAL A 194 -8.96 -7.82 -19.30
C VAL A 194 -7.94 -7.24 -20.28
N VAL A 195 -7.86 -7.85 -21.47
CA VAL A 195 -6.82 -7.54 -22.45
C VAL A 195 -7.36 -7.05 -23.80
N SER A 196 -8.68 -7.11 -24.00
CA SER A 196 -9.33 -6.69 -25.24
C SER A 196 -10.71 -6.14 -24.97
N TYR A 197 -11.16 -5.21 -25.79
CA TYR A 197 -12.48 -4.59 -25.74
C TYR A 197 -13.20 -4.70 -27.10
N THR A 198 -12.65 -5.48 -28.04
CA THR A 198 -13.26 -5.76 -29.34
C THR A 198 -14.36 -6.79 -29.16
N TRP A 199 -15.50 -6.34 -28.67
CA TRP A 199 -16.64 -7.17 -28.33
C TRP A 199 -17.82 -6.96 -29.28
N PRO A 200 -18.77 -7.91 -29.36
CA PRO A 200 -19.98 -7.75 -30.14
C PRO A 200 -20.73 -6.45 -29.80
N GLY A 201 -21.24 -5.74 -30.80
CA GLY A 201 -21.91 -4.45 -30.65
C GLY A 201 -20.99 -3.24 -30.73
N GLY A 202 -19.66 -3.45 -30.69
CA GLY A 202 -18.66 -2.38 -30.84
C GLY A 202 -18.65 -1.33 -29.74
N PRO A 203 -18.08 -0.14 -29.99
CA PRO A 203 -17.84 0.88 -28.98
C PRO A 203 -19.07 1.29 -28.13
N PRO A 204 -20.31 1.39 -28.65
CA PRO A 204 -21.46 1.75 -27.82
C PRO A 204 -21.78 0.74 -26.71
N GLU A 205 -21.41 -0.53 -26.88
CA GLU A 205 -21.70 -1.62 -25.93
C GLU A 205 -20.57 -1.87 -24.94
N ILE A 206 -19.36 -1.35 -25.18
CA ILE A 206 -18.17 -1.65 -24.36
C ILE A 206 -18.41 -1.34 -22.89
N GLY A 207 -18.95 -0.17 -22.58
CA GLY A 207 -19.17 0.25 -21.19
C GLY A 207 -20.12 -0.70 -20.42
N ALA A 208 -21.28 -1.01 -21.01
CA ALA A 208 -22.27 -1.89 -20.40
C ALA A 208 -21.71 -3.32 -20.19
N ARG A 209 -20.99 -3.86 -21.18
CA ARG A 209 -20.35 -5.18 -21.11
C ARG A 209 -19.25 -5.22 -20.07
N LEU A 210 -18.37 -4.23 -20.05
CA LEU A 210 -17.30 -4.13 -19.04
C LEU A 210 -17.85 -4.08 -17.62
N ALA A 211 -18.92 -3.32 -17.40
CA ALA A 211 -19.60 -3.26 -16.11
C ALA A 211 -20.20 -4.63 -15.71
N ALA A 212 -20.80 -5.34 -16.67
CA ALA A 212 -21.34 -6.69 -16.43
C ALA A 212 -20.21 -7.70 -16.13
N ILE A 213 -19.13 -7.69 -16.90
CA ILE A 213 -17.94 -8.53 -16.68
C ILE A 213 -17.34 -8.26 -15.30
N ALA A 214 -17.18 -6.98 -14.92
CA ALA A 214 -16.57 -6.62 -13.65
C ALA A 214 -17.40 -7.10 -12.45
N ARG A 215 -18.74 -6.95 -12.49
CA ARG A 215 -19.65 -7.48 -11.46
C ARG A 215 -19.63 -9.01 -11.41
N ALA A 216 -19.73 -9.66 -12.56
CA ALA A 216 -19.72 -11.13 -12.63
C ALA A 216 -18.40 -11.70 -12.09
N ALA A 217 -17.27 -11.07 -12.35
CA ALA A 217 -15.97 -11.46 -11.80
C ALA A 217 -15.97 -11.35 -10.26
N GLU A 218 -16.44 -10.22 -9.72
CA GLU A 218 -16.54 -10.04 -8.27
C GLU A 218 -17.49 -11.04 -7.61
N GLU A 219 -18.61 -11.35 -8.24
CA GLU A 219 -19.60 -12.34 -7.78
C GLU A 219 -19.07 -13.78 -7.83
N ALA A 220 -18.32 -14.11 -8.89
CA ALA A 220 -17.69 -15.42 -9.05
C ALA A 220 -16.54 -15.66 -8.05
N GLY A 221 -16.06 -14.61 -7.35
CA GLY A 221 -15.03 -14.71 -6.32
C GLY A 221 -13.63 -14.32 -6.78
N PHE A 222 -13.47 -13.67 -7.92
CA PHE A 222 -12.22 -13.01 -8.23
C PHE A 222 -11.91 -11.94 -7.18
N THR A 223 -10.67 -11.93 -6.72
CA THR A 223 -10.18 -10.97 -5.71
C THR A 223 -9.50 -9.77 -6.35
N HIS A 224 -9.08 -9.88 -7.61
CA HIS A 224 -8.39 -8.84 -8.36
C HIS A 224 -9.01 -8.68 -9.76
N LEU A 225 -9.02 -7.45 -10.25
CA LEU A 225 -9.34 -7.13 -11.64
C LEU A 225 -8.26 -6.22 -12.21
N SER A 226 -7.66 -6.66 -13.30
CA SER A 226 -6.56 -5.94 -13.93
C SER A 226 -6.83 -5.68 -15.40
N VAL A 227 -6.23 -4.60 -15.92
CA VAL A 227 -6.26 -4.24 -17.33
C VAL A 227 -4.84 -4.05 -17.85
N MET A 228 -4.63 -4.23 -19.17
CA MET A 228 -3.38 -3.82 -19.80
C MET A 228 -3.28 -2.30 -19.85
N ASP A 229 -2.07 -1.76 -19.74
CA ASP A 229 -1.81 -0.34 -20.01
C ASP A 229 -1.11 -0.21 -21.37
N HIS A 230 -1.87 -0.44 -22.42
CA HIS A 230 -1.51 -0.23 -23.81
C HIS A 230 -2.50 0.74 -24.45
N PHE A 231 -2.05 1.48 -25.46
CA PHE A 231 -2.86 2.45 -26.20
C PHE A 231 -3.32 1.89 -27.55
N LEU A 232 -2.59 0.91 -28.05
CA LEU A 232 -2.88 0.14 -29.24
C LEU A 232 -2.90 -1.34 -28.87
N GLN A 233 -3.68 -2.14 -29.58
CA GLN A 233 -3.68 -3.57 -29.30
C GLN A 233 -2.34 -4.20 -29.70
N ILE A 234 -1.86 -5.13 -28.88
CA ILE A 234 -0.57 -5.81 -29.08
C ILE A 234 -0.74 -7.07 -29.94
N PRO A 235 0.25 -7.40 -30.79
CA PRO A 235 0.14 -8.48 -31.77
C PRO A 235 -0.14 -9.88 -31.19
N VAL A 236 0.25 -10.13 -29.93
CA VAL A 236 0.02 -11.40 -29.23
C VAL A 236 -1.45 -11.57 -28.79
N ILE A 237 -2.25 -10.51 -28.79
CA ILE A 237 -3.66 -10.52 -28.39
C ILE A 237 -4.57 -10.31 -29.60
N GLY A 238 -4.26 -9.33 -30.43
CA GLY A 238 -5.13 -8.97 -31.55
C GLY A 238 -4.46 -8.05 -32.56
N ARG A 239 -5.25 -7.39 -33.38
CA ARG A 239 -4.78 -6.47 -34.41
C ARG A 239 -4.56 -5.08 -33.81
N ARG A 240 -3.60 -4.34 -34.32
CA ARG A 240 -3.27 -2.97 -33.89
C ARG A 240 -4.48 -2.02 -33.79
N TRP A 241 -5.49 -2.23 -34.58
CA TRP A 241 -6.70 -1.39 -34.68
C TRP A 241 -7.87 -1.90 -33.85
N ASP A 242 -7.69 -2.98 -33.10
CA ASP A 242 -8.72 -3.48 -32.18
C ASP A 242 -8.85 -2.51 -30.99
N GLU A 243 -10.06 -2.41 -30.44
CA GLU A 243 -10.40 -1.42 -29.41
C GLU A 243 -9.53 -1.58 -28.17
N MET A 244 -8.89 -0.50 -27.76
CA MET A 244 -8.13 -0.37 -26.52
C MET A 244 -8.60 0.88 -25.76
N LEU A 245 -8.94 0.69 -24.49
CA LEU A 245 -9.31 1.78 -23.59
C LEU A 245 -8.10 2.23 -22.76
N ASP A 246 -8.03 3.54 -22.42
CA ASP A 246 -7.05 4.01 -21.44
C ASP A 246 -7.25 3.29 -20.11
N SER A 247 -6.18 2.69 -19.61
CA SER A 247 -6.22 1.78 -18.47
C SER A 247 -6.71 2.42 -17.18
N TRP A 248 -6.20 3.61 -16.85
CA TRP A 248 -6.53 4.27 -15.60
C TRP A 248 -7.96 4.84 -15.59
N THR A 249 -8.42 5.34 -16.72
CA THR A 249 -9.84 5.72 -16.93
C THR A 249 -10.74 4.50 -16.81
N THR A 250 -10.35 3.39 -17.42
CA THR A 250 -11.07 2.10 -17.34
C THR A 250 -11.16 1.58 -15.90
N LEU A 251 -10.07 1.62 -15.15
CA LEU A 251 -10.07 1.23 -13.73
C LEU A 251 -10.97 2.13 -12.88
N GLY A 252 -11.01 3.43 -13.16
CA GLY A 252 -11.93 4.36 -12.51
C GLY A 252 -13.39 3.99 -12.77
N TYR A 253 -13.72 3.62 -14.02
CA TYR A 253 -15.04 3.14 -14.39
C TYR A 253 -15.40 1.83 -13.66
N ILE A 254 -14.50 0.85 -13.66
CA ILE A 254 -14.68 -0.44 -12.95
C ILE A 254 -14.85 -0.22 -11.45
N ALA A 255 -14.11 0.73 -10.85
CA ALA A 255 -14.23 1.07 -9.43
C ALA A 255 -15.65 1.46 -9.02
N GLY A 256 -16.38 2.16 -9.90
CA GLY A 256 -17.77 2.54 -9.69
C GLY A 256 -18.78 1.38 -9.83
N HIS A 257 -18.38 0.25 -10.39
CA HIS A 257 -19.23 -0.94 -10.62
C HIS A 257 -18.91 -2.13 -9.75
N THR A 258 -17.90 -2.02 -8.88
CA THR A 258 -17.41 -3.08 -7.98
C THR A 258 -17.19 -2.53 -6.58
N SER A 259 -17.10 -3.39 -5.57
CA SER A 259 -16.97 -2.99 -4.17
C SER A 259 -15.82 -3.67 -3.41
N ARG A 260 -15.33 -4.81 -3.87
CA ARG A 260 -14.36 -5.67 -3.17
C ARG A 260 -13.07 -5.91 -3.93
N VAL A 261 -13.15 -6.16 -5.24
CA VAL A 261 -11.97 -6.53 -6.06
C VAL A 261 -10.91 -5.44 -6.03
N LYS A 262 -9.65 -5.83 -5.88
CA LYS A 262 -8.48 -4.97 -6.04
C LYS A 262 -8.32 -4.61 -7.52
N LEU A 263 -7.90 -3.39 -7.79
CA LEU A 263 -7.85 -2.80 -9.13
C LEU A 263 -6.42 -2.41 -9.49
N LEU A 264 -5.93 -2.89 -10.63
CA LEU A 264 -4.57 -2.60 -11.06
C LEU A 264 -4.39 -2.58 -12.58
N THR A 265 -3.38 -1.85 -13.01
CA THR A 265 -2.77 -2.10 -14.31
C THR A 265 -1.79 -3.28 -14.19
N LEU A 266 -1.78 -4.20 -15.14
CA LEU A 266 -0.82 -5.31 -15.18
C LEU A 266 -0.06 -5.29 -16.52
N VAL A 267 0.95 -4.40 -16.69
CA VAL A 267 1.40 -3.34 -15.80
C VAL A 267 1.56 -2.03 -16.59
N THR A 268 1.55 -0.88 -15.88
CA THR A 268 1.86 0.42 -16.50
C THR A 268 3.31 0.47 -16.98
N GLY A 269 3.52 0.86 -18.22
CA GLY A 269 4.82 1.22 -18.73
C GLY A 269 5.28 2.57 -18.17
N VAL A 270 6.41 2.58 -17.47
CA VAL A 270 6.92 3.79 -16.78
C VAL A 270 7.19 4.97 -17.72
N THR A 271 7.26 4.71 -19.03
CA THR A 271 7.51 5.71 -20.08
C THR A 271 6.26 6.42 -20.59
N TYR A 272 5.07 5.92 -20.25
CA TYR A 272 3.82 6.44 -20.81
C TYR A 272 3.34 7.73 -20.18
N ARG A 273 3.75 8.01 -18.94
CA ARG A 273 3.27 9.15 -18.16
C ARG A 273 4.38 9.76 -17.32
N ASN A 274 4.25 11.05 -17.02
CA ASN A 274 5.08 11.64 -15.97
C ASN A 274 4.85 10.90 -14.64
N VAL A 275 5.90 10.55 -13.92
CA VAL A 275 5.83 9.73 -12.70
C VAL A 275 4.97 10.37 -11.60
N ALA A 276 5.08 11.70 -11.42
CA ALA A 276 4.26 12.40 -10.44
C ALA A 276 2.78 12.42 -10.84
N HIS A 277 2.49 12.54 -12.15
CA HIS A 277 1.11 12.41 -12.66
C HIS A 277 0.58 10.99 -12.42
N LEU A 278 1.38 9.95 -12.68
CA LEU A 278 1.00 8.56 -12.38
C LEU A 278 0.70 8.38 -10.88
N GLY A 279 1.52 8.94 -10.01
CA GLY A 279 1.28 8.93 -8.56
C GLY A 279 -0.05 9.56 -8.17
N LYS A 280 -0.42 10.66 -8.84
CA LYS A 280 -1.72 11.32 -8.67
C LYS A 280 -2.89 10.47 -9.16
N MET A 281 -2.75 9.82 -10.32
CA MET A 281 -3.79 8.93 -10.87
C MET A 281 -4.04 7.74 -9.95
N ALA A 282 -2.97 7.07 -9.49
CA ALA A 282 -3.07 5.94 -8.57
C ALA A 282 -3.74 6.32 -7.24
N ALA A 283 -3.37 7.47 -6.65
CA ALA A 283 -4.01 7.99 -5.44
C ALA A 283 -5.48 8.34 -5.66
N THR A 284 -5.84 8.86 -6.84
CA THR A 284 -7.23 9.15 -7.20
C THR A 284 -8.04 7.85 -7.29
N LEU A 285 -7.52 6.83 -7.98
CA LEU A 285 -8.17 5.53 -8.06
C LEU A 285 -8.35 4.91 -6.67
N ASP A 286 -7.32 5.01 -5.80
CA ASP A 286 -7.37 4.50 -4.45
C ASP A 286 -8.49 5.14 -3.63
N VAL A 287 -8.61 6.46 -3.67
CA VAL A 287 -9.65 7.20 -2.96
C VAL A 287 -11.04 6.87 -3.50
N LEU A 288 -11.24 6.87 -4.82
CA LEU A 288 -12.53 6.59 -5.45
C LEU A 288 -12.98 5.14 -5.26
N SER A 289 -12.05 4.22 -5.16
CA SER A 289 -12.33 2.80 -4.92
C SER A 289 -12.39 2.41 -3.43
N GLY A 290 -12.14 3.35 -2.49
CA GLY A 290 -12.13 3.05 -1.06
C GLY A 290 -10.96 2.16 -0.62
N GLY A 291 -9.76 2.36 -1.19
CA GLY A 291 -8.54 1.65 -0.79
C GLY A 291 -8.32 0.32 -1.53
N ARG A 292 -8.74 0.22 -2.81
CA ARG A 292 -8.60 -1.00 -3.61
C ARG A 292 -7.53 -0.94 -4.70
N ALA A 293 -6.84 0.19 -4.87
CA ALA A 293 -5.83 0.34 -5.91
C ALA A 293 -4.54 -0.43 -5.60
N ILE A 294 -3.94 -0.99 -6.64
CA ILE A 294 -2.57 -1.50 -6.68
C ILE A 294 -1.88 -0.85 -7.88
N CYS A 295 -0.65 -0.36 -7.71
CA CYS A 295 0.11 0.26 -8.78
C CYS A 295 1.03 -0.77 -9.43
N GLY A 296 0.62 -1.30 -10.58
CA GLY A 296 1.46 -2.20 -11.38
C GLY A 296 2.41 -1.39 -12.27
N LEU A 297 3.71 -1.68 -12.23
CA LEU A 297 4.77 -0.96 -12.94
C LEU A 297 5.68 -1.89 -13.73
N GLY A 298 6.16 -1.43 -14.88
CA GLY A 298 7.16 -2.10 -15.70
C GLY A 298 8.02 -1.13 -16.48
N ALA A 299 9.16 -1.61 -16.99
CA ALA A 299 10.12 -0.82 -17.75
C ALA A 299 9.66 -0.42 -19.16
N ALA A 300 8.44 -0.77 -19.56
CA ALA A 300 7.89 -0.69 -20.92
C ALA A 300 8.69 -1.55 -21.95
N TRP A 301 8.06 -1.86 -23.05
CA TRP A 301 8.68 -2.66 -24.11
C TRP A 301 8.15 -2.31 -25.52
N ASN A 302 6.92 -1.81 -25.63
CA ASN A 302 6.26 -1.56 -26.91
C ASN A 302 6.69 -0.21 -27.49
N GLU A 303 7.62 -0.26 -28.46
CA GLU A 303 8.13 0.93 -29.14
C GLU A 303 7.12 1.49 -30.16
N ASP A 304 6.26 0.62 -30.74
CA ASP A 304 5.29 1.02 -31.76
C ASP A 304 4.28 2.06 -31.25
N GLU A 305 3.84 1.94 -29.98
CA GLU A 305 2.94 2.92 -29.37
C GLU A 305 3.61 4.27 -29.17
N HIS A 306 4.88 4.27 -28.75
CA HIS A 306 5.65 5.50 -28.59
C HIS A 306 5.81 6.22 -29.92
N ASN A 307 6.16 5.48 -30.98
CA ASN A 307 6.29 6.03 -32.32
C ASN A 307 4.96 6.55 -32.86
N ALA A 308 3.86 5.81 -32.65
CA ALA A 308 2.53 6.19 -33.12
C ALA A 308 2.01 7.49 -32.47
N TYR A 309 2.32 7.69 -31.18
CA TYR A 309 1.89 8.88 -30.41
C TYR A 309 2.94 10.00 -30.39
N GLY A 310 4.08 9.79 -31.05
CA GLY A 310 5.19 10.77 -31.06
C GLY A 310 5.88 10.89 -29.70
N TRP A 311 5.85 9.85 -28.88
CA TRP A 311 6.51 9.82 -27.59
C TRP A 311 7.92 9.27 -27.70
N ARG A 312 8.81 9.80 -26.88
CA ARG A 312 10.17 9.27 -26.81
C ARG A 312 10.17 7.85 -26.23
N PHE A 313 10.81 6.90 -26.93
CA PHE A 313 11.11 5.56 -26.40
C PHE A 313 12.58 5.51 -25.95
N PRO A 314 12.87 5.62 -24.63
CA PRO A 314 14.24 5.65 -24.16
C PRO A 314 14.96 4.30 -24.31
N PRO A 315 16.31 4.29 -24.41
CA PRO A 315 17.06 3.04 -24.37
C PRO A 315 16.81 2.26 -23.08
N THR A 316 16.95 0.94 -23.12
CA THR A 316 16.65 0.03 -21.97
C THR A 316 17.31 0.47 -20.67
N LYS A 317 18.57 0.96 -20.71
CA LYS A 317 19.28 1.44 -19.51
C LYS A 317 18.54 2.60 -18.84
N GLU A 318 18.05 3.54 -19.63
CA GLU A 318 17.33 4.72 -19.14
C GLU A 318 15.93 4.35 -18.63
N ARG A 319 15.23 3.44 -19.32
CA ARG A 319 13.91 2.94 -18.86
C ARG A 319 14.00 2.25 -17.50
N PHE A 320 15.07 1.49 -17.22
CA PHE A 320 15.30 0.91 -15.90
C PHE A 320 15.69 1.97 -14.85
N ALA A 321 16.42 3.02 -15.23
CA ALA A 321 16.69 4.13 -14.33
C ALA A 321 15.39 4.89 -13.99
N LEU A 322 14.53 5.13 -14.99
CA LEU A 322 13.22 5.74 -14.82
C LEU A 322 12.30 4.89 -13.92
N LEU A 323 12.30 3.56 -14.12
CA LEU A 323 11.54 2.64 -13.26
C LEU A 323 12.05 2.70 -11.81
N GLU A 324 13.36 2.67 -11.59
CA GLU A 324 13.91 2.75 -10.22
C GLU A 324 13.59 4.10 -9.56
N ASP A 325 13.66 5.21 -10.29
CA ASP A 325 13.26 6.53 -9.79
C ASP A 325 11.75 6.55 -9.46
N ALA A 326 10.90 5.98 -10.31
CA ALA A 326 9.46 5.87 -10.07
C ALA A 326 9.13 5.09 -8.78
N LEU A 327 9.82 3.98 -8.54
CA LEU A 327 9.66 3.16 -7.33
C LEU A 327 10.02 3.92 -6.04
N GLN A 328 10.85 4.95 -6.14
CA GLN A 328 11.21 5.82 -5.01
C GLN A 328 10.28 7.04 -4.88
N VAL A 329 9.89 7.65 -6.01
CA VAL A 329 9.03 8.85 -6.02
C VAL A 329 7.60 8.54 -5.59
N LEU A 330 7.02 7.44 -6.06
CA LEU A 330 5.61 7.12 -5.80
C LEU A 330 5.28 7.01 -4.31
N PRO A 331 6.07 6.30 -3.48
CA PRO A 331 5.85 6.31 -2.03
C PRO A 331 5.99 7.71 -1.39
N LEU A 332 6.89 8.57 -1.90
CA LEU A 332 7.00 9.95 -1.44
C LEU A 332 5.77 10.76 -1.80
N MET A 333 5.24 10.62 -3.02
CA MET A 333 3.98 11.25 -3.46
C MET A 333 2.81 10.89 -2.56
N TRP A 334 2.72 9.62 -2.15
CA TRP A 334 1.62 9.12 -1.30
C TRP A 334 1.84 9.40 0.19
N GLY A 335 3.06 9.74 0.57
CA GLY A 335 3.45 10.11 1.93
C GLY A 335 3.02 11.52 2.34
N PRO A 336 3.36 11.94 3.57
CA PRO A 336 3.06 13.27 4.07
C PRO A 336 4.01 14.33 3.54
N GLY A 337 3.52 15.60 3.56
CA GLY A 337 4.33 16.77 3.22
C GLY A 337 4.55 16.95 1.72
N ALA A 338 5.65 17.55 1.37
CA ALA A 338 6.10 17.85 0.01
C ALA A 338 7.61 17.64 -0.12
N PRO A 339 8.13 16.42 0.10
CA PRO A 339 9.57 16.19 -0.03
C PRO A 339 10.02 16.41 -1.46
N SER A 340 11.24 16.91 -1.64
CA SER A 340 11.88 16.95 -2.95
C SER A 340 12.50 15.59 -3.25
N PHE A 341 12.54 15.25 -4.55
CA PHE A 341 13.23 14.06 -5.05
C PHE A 341 14.13 14.41 -6.23
N GLN A 342 15.38 13.97 -6.17
CA GLN A 342 16.35 14.04 -7.25
C GLN A 342 16.87 12.64 -7.54
N GLY A 343 16.34 12.03 -8.60
CA GLY A 343 16.75 10.70 -9.08
C GLY A 343 17.80 10.75 -10.17
N LYS A 344 17.96 9.63 -10.87
CA LYS A 344 18.86 9.50 -12.03
C LYS A 344 18.31 10.18 -13.27
N VAL A 345 16.98 10.17 -13.44
CA VAL A 345 16.24 10.66 -14.63
C VAL A 345 15.06 11.54 -14.22
N VAL A 346 14.51 11.33 -13.02
CA VAL A 346 13.33 12.03 -12.53
C VAL A 346 13.72 13.06 -11.48
N THR A 347 13.21 14.28 -11.62
CA THR A 347 13.28 15.32 -10.59
C THR A 347 11.86 15.75 -10.26
N VAL A 348 11.50 15.69 -8.98
CA VAL A 348 10.23 16.19 -8.45
C VAL A 348 10.55 17.18 -7.33
N PRO A 349 10.43 18.51 -7.59
CA PRO A 349 10.76 19.54 -6.60
C PRO A 349 9.89 19.43 -5.34
N GLU A 350 8.63 19.08 -5.50
CA GLU A 350 7.65 18.94 -4.43
C GLU A 350 6.76 17.72 -4.71
N ALA A 351 6.97 16.62 -3.99
CA ALA A 351 6.16 15.41 -4.11
C ALA A 351 4.84 15.56 -3.33
N ILE A 352 3.92 16.38 -3.88
CA ILE A 352 2.61 16.67 -3.28
C ILE A 352 1.51 15.84 -3.94
N CYS A 353 0.73 15.10 -3.14
CA CYS A 353 -0.43 14.36 -3.63
C CYS A 353 -1.59 14.39 -2.62
N TYR A 354 -2.57 15.27 -2.86
CA TYR A 354 -3.82 15.35 -2.10
C TYR A 354 -5.02 15.22 -3.06
N PRO A 355 -6.08 14.41 -2.72
CA PRO A 355 -6.15 13.59 -1.53
C PRO A 355 -5.05 12.52 -1.49
N ARG A 356 -4.63 12.14 -0.27
CA ARG A 356 -3.70 11.03 -0.07
C ARG A 356 -4.44 9.70 -0.21
N PRO A 357 -3.75 8.61 -0.55
CA PRO A 357 -4.37 7.29 -0.58
C PRO A 357 -5.08 6.91 0.72
N VAL A 358 -6.22 6.25 0.60
CA VAL A 358 -6.99 5.70 1.74
C VAL A 358 -6.19 4.61 2.45
N GLN A 359 -5.45 3.80 1.69
CA GLN A 359 -4.57 2.75 2.22
C GLN A 359 -3.33 3.29 2.96
N GLY A 360 -3.11 4.62 2.94
CA GLY A 360 -1.86 5.22 3.42
C GLY A 360 -0.70 5.03 2.44
N ARG A 361 -0.46 3.82 1.97
CA ARG A 361 0.48 3.47 0.90
C ARG A 361 -0.20 2.53 -0.09
N ILE A 362 -0.12 2.84 -1.38
CA ILE A 362 -0.63 1.95 -2.44
C ILE A 362 0.41 0.84 -2.68
N PRO A 363 0.01 -0.45 -2.66
CA PRO A 363 0.93 -1.54 -2.98
C PRO A 363 1.47 -1.41 -4.40
N ILE A 364 2.77 -1.72 -4.57
CA ILE A 364 3.44 -1.68 -5.86
C ILE A 364 3.71 -3.11 -6.34
N LEU A 365 3.19 -3.44 -7.53
CA LEU A 365 3.52 -4.67 -8.24
C LEU A 365 4.50 -4.36 -9.37
N ILE A 366 5.60 -5.10 -9.48
CA ILE A 366 6.53 -4.99 -10.61
C ILE A 366 6.30 -6.17 -11.56
N GLY A 367 6.01 -5.85 -12.84
CA GLY A 367 5.89 -6.85 -13.91
C GLY A 367 7.20 -7.08 -14.65
N GLY A 368 7.38 -8.31 -15.10
CA GLY A 368 8.51 -8.73 -15.89
C GLY A 368 9.45 -9.71 -15.18
N GLY A 369 10.03 -10.65 -15.96
CA GLY A 369 10.85 -11.75 -15.43
C GLY A 369 12.36 -11.59 -15.64
N GLY A 370 12.86 -10.37 -15.88
CA GLY A 370 14.30 -10.12 -16.09
C GLY A 370 15.13 -10.34 -14.82
N GLU A 371 15.93 -11.41 -14.80
CA GLU A 371 16.61 -11.92 -13.62
C GLU A 371 17.57 -10.92 -12.98
N LYS A 372 18.43 -10.27 -13.79
CA LYS A 372 19.51 -9.40 -13.29
C LYS A 372 19.03 -8.04 -12.80
N LYS A 373 17.97 -7.48 -13.40
CA LYS A 373 17.51 -6.10 -13.11
C LYS A 373 16.11 -6.08 -12.52
N THR A 374 15.13 -6.71 -13.20
CA THR A 374 13.74 -6.63 -12.75
C THR A 374 13.57 -7.31 -11.40
N LEU A 375 14.05 -8.55 -11.23
CA LEU A 375 13.90 -9.26 -9.96
C LEU A 375 14.71 -8.61 -8.82
N ARG A 376 15.83 -7.93 -9.13
CA ARG A 376 16.54 -7.14 -8.13
C ARG A 376 15.74 -5.90 -7.69
N LEU A 377 15.01 -5.22 -8.61
CA LEU A 377 14.10 -4.13 -8.25
C LEU A 377 12.87 -4.65 -7.47
N VAL A 378 12.36 -5.83 -7.82
CA VAL A 378 11.31 -6.50 -7.04
C VAL A 378 11.79 -6.72 -5.60
N ALA A 379 12.93 -7.36 -5.41
CA ALA A 379 13.51 -7.60 -4.09
C ALA A 379 13.74 -6.32 -3.27
N LYS A 380 14.04 -5.20 -3.93
CA LYS A 380 14.35 -3.94 -3.27
C LYS A 380 13.12 -3.10 -2.91
N TYR A 381 12.08 -3.09 -3.76
CA TYR A 381 11.03 -2.08 -3.68
C TYR A 381 9.59 -2.60 -3.73
N ALA A 382 9.33 -3.80 -4.31
CA ALA A 382 7.98 -4.22 -4.64
C ALA A 382 7.25 -4.90 -3.46
N ASP A 383 5.93 -4.76 -3.43
CA ASP A 383 5.03 -5.54 -2.56
C ASP A 383 4.54 -6.81 -3.27
N ALA A 384 4.64 -6.83 -4.62
CA ALA A 384 4.28 -7.99 -5.43
C ALA A 384 5.11 -8.06 -6.72
N CYS A 385 5.18 -9.24 -7.31
CA CYS A 385 5.73 -9.46 -8.63
C CYS A 385 4.79 -10.29 -9.50
N ASN A 386 4.93 -10.18 -10.83
CA ASN A 386 4.16 -11.01 -11.76
C ASN A 386 5.07 -11.78 -12.71
N PHE A 387 4.84 -13.09 -12.80
CA PHE A 387 5.54 -14.00 -13.68
C PHE A 387 4.64 -14.53 -14.80
N PHE A 388 5.27 -15.05 -15.84
CA PHE A 388 4.66 -15.81 -16.92
C PHE A 388 5.22 -17.24 -16.93
N GLY A 389 4.51 -18.13 -17.57
CA GLY A 389 4.94 -19.52 -17.75
C GLY A 389 4.36 -20.49 -16.75
N GLY A 390 4.74 -21.76 -16.88
CA GLY A 390 4.30 -22.84 -16.01
C GLY A 390 5.12 -22.94 -14.72
N VAL A 391 4.87 -24.01 -13.96
CA VAL A 391 5.44 -24.26 -12.63
C VAL A 391 6.97 -24.16 -12.59
N GLU A 392 7.65 -24.80 -13.53
CA GLU A 392 9.13 -24.81 -13.56
C GLU A 392 9.71 -23.40 -13.80
N ALA A 393 9.08 -22.61 -14.69
CA ALA A 393 9.49 -21.23 -14.92
C ALA A 393 9.29 -20.37 -13.66
N VAL A 394 8.19 -20.57 -12.94
CA VAL A 394 7.92 -19.88 -11.67
C VAL A 394 8.94 -20.26 -10.61
N ARG A 395 9.21 -21.55 -10.40
CA ARG A 395 10.21 -22.03 -9.44
C ARG A 395 11.59 -21.41 -9.69
N HIS A 396 12.04 -21.43 -10.94
CA HIS A 396 13.32 -20.83 -11.32
C HIS A 396 13.36 -19.32 -11.00
N LYS A 397 12.29 -18.57 -11.33
CA LYS A 397 12.24 -17.13 -11.03
C LYS A 397 12.21 -16.84 -9.53
N LEU A 398 11.57 -17.70 -8.75
CA LEU A 398 11.56 -17.58 -7.29
C LEU A 398 12.94 -17.83 -6.68
N GLU A 399 13.69 -18.83 -7.16
CA GLU A 399 15.07 -19.05 -6.72
C GLU A 399 15.94 -17.81 -6.94
N VAL A 400 15.85 -17.20 -8.11
CA VAL A 400 16.60 -15.97 -8.42
C VAL A 400 16.14 -14.79 -7.54
N LEU A 401 14.82 -14.64 -7.34
CA LEU A 401 14.27 -13.60 -6.46
C LEU A 401 14.73 -13.77 -5.02
N HIS A 402 14.70 -14.99 -4.49
CA HIS A 402 15.15 -15.30 -3.14
C HIS A 402 16.65 -15.00 -2.96
N GLY A 403 17.48 -15.28 -3.98
CA GLY A 403 18.88 -14.88 -3.99
C GLY A 403 19.05 -13.36 -3.86
N HIS A 404 18.29 -12.57 -4.62
CA HIS A 404 18.32 -11.12 -4.50
C HIS A 404 17.78 -10.60 -3.15
N CYS A 405 16.77 -11.26 -2.58
CA CYS A 405 16.27 -10.92 -1.26
C CYS A 405 17.33 -11.18 -0.18
N ALA A 406 18.03 -12.31 -0.24
CA ALA A 406 19.14 -12.63 0.66
C ALA A 406 20.27 -11.60 0.58
N ASP A 407 20.67 -11.20 -0.65
CA ASP A 407 21.68 -10.14 -0.86
C ASP A 407 21.30 -8.78 -0.25
N LEU A 408 19.98 -8.49 -0.16
CA LEU A 408 19.44 -7.23 0.32
C LEU A 408 18.95 -7.29 1.78
N GLY A 409 19.02 -8.46 2.43
CA GLY A 409 18.53 -8.67 3.79
C GLY A 409 17.02 -8.52 3.93
N ARG A 410 16.25 -8.81 2.85
CA ARG A 410 14.80 -8.73 2.85
C ARG A 410 14.16 -10.12 2.95
N ASP A 411 13.07 -10.23 3.71
CA ASP A 411 12.28 -11.46 3.74
C ASP A 411 11.51 -11.64 2.41
N PRO A 412 11.72 -12.73 1.66
CA PRO A 412 10.95 -13.02 0.46
C PRO A 412 9.43 -13.11 0.71
N ALA A 413 9.00 -13.48 1.91
CA ALA A 413 7.59 -13.56 2.29
C ALA A 413 6.86 -12.20 2.27
N ASP A 414 7.59 -11.09 2.30
CA ASP A 414 7.05 -9.73 2.13
C ASP A 414 6.63 -9.42 0.68
N ILE A 415 6.90 -10.33 -0.28
CA ILE A 415 6.64 -10.12 -1.70
C ILE A 415 5.59 -11.13 -2.18
N ARG A 416 4.41 -10.62 -2.51
CA ARG A 416 3.34 -11.45 -3.07
C ARG A 416 3.70 -11.90 -4.48
N VAL A 417 3.70 -13.21 -4.71
CA VAL A 417 4.00 -13.81 -6.01
C VAL A 417 2.72 -13.97 -6.80
N THR A 418 2.69 -13.39 -8.01
CA THR A 418 1.57 -13.54 -8.93
C THR A 418 2.00 -14.18 -10.25
N GLN A 419 1.10 -14.86 -10.92
CA GLN A 419 1.34 -15.48 -12.22
C GLN A 419 0.19 -15.13 -13.18
N LEU A 420 0.51 -14.84 -14.46
CA LEU A 420 -0.50 -14.57 -15.49
C LEU A 420 -0.45 -15.64 -16.58
N SER A 421 -1.64 -16.17 -16.92
CA SER A 421 -1.81 -17.08 -18.06
C SER A 421 -3.11 -16.85 -18.82
N GLY A 422 -3.10 -17.21 -20.10
CA GLY A 422 -4.32 -17.40 -20.89
C GLY A 422 -4.97 -18.73 -20.53
N VAL A 423 -6.29 -18.75 -20.37
CA VAL A 423 -7.05 -19.93 -19.94
C VAL A 423 -8.30 -20.08 -20.80
N PHE A 424 -8.58 -21.29 -21.22
CA PHE A 424 -9.85 -21.68 -21.83
C PHE A 424 -10.40 -22.91 -21.08
N VAL A 425 -11.60 -22.81 -20.54
CA VAL A 425 -12.26 -23.92 -19.87
C VAL A 425 -13.19 -24.60 -20.87
N GLY A 426 -12.90 -25.85 -21.20
CA GLY A 426 -13.68 -26.68 -22.12
C GLY A 426 -12.93 -27.95 -22.49
N ASP A 427 -13.68 -28.97 -22.94
CA ASP A 427 -13.15 -30.30 -23.28
C ASP A 427 -12.26 -30.26 -24.54
N GLU A 428 -12.53 -29.33 -25.45
CA GLU A 428 -11.76 -29.17 -26.69
C GLU A 428 -11.35 -27.68 -26.83
N GLN A 429 -10.12 -27.46 -27.27
CA GLN A 429 -9.62 -26.14 -27.60
C GLN A 429 -10.14 -25.71 -28.96
N PRO A 430 -10.95 -24.64 -29.08
CA PRO A 430 -11.39 -24.13 -30.37
C PRO A 430 -10.22 -23.68 -31.25
N GLU A 431 -10.29 -23.90 -32.58
CA GLU A 431 -9.23 -23.53 -33.54
C GLU A 431 -8.79 -22.06 -33.46
N HIS A 432 -9.70 -21.17 -33.10
CA HIS A 432 -9.41 -19.74 -32.98
C HIS A 432 -8.70 -19.34 -31.66
N VAL A 433 -8.54 -20.28 -30.73
CA VAL A 433 -7.84 -20.04 -29.47
C VAL A 433 -6.34 -20.27 -29.64
N PRO A 434 -5.47 -19.28 -29.37
CA PRO A 434 -4.03 -19.44 -29.56
C PRO A 434 -3.43 -20.59 -28.74
N GLN A 435 -2.45 -21.28 -29.26
CA GLN A 435 -1.73 -22.37 -28.57
C GLN A 435 -1.06 -21.92 -27.25
N SER A 436 -0.81 -20.61 -27.07
CA SER A 436 -0.28 -20.06 -25.84
C SER A 436 -1.31 -20.00 -24.68
N VAL A 437 -2.58 -20.31 -24.98
CA VAL A 437 -3.65 -20.42 -23.98
C VAL A 437 -3.70 -21.85 -23.48
N VAL A 438 -3.78 -22.03 -22.17
CA VAL A 438 -3.96 -23.34 -21.55
C VAL A 438 -5.44 -23.71 -21.61
N ALA A 439 -5.77 -24.72 -22.41
CA ALA A 439 -7.13 -25.28 -22.46
C ALA A 439 -7.22 -26.54 -21.61
N GLY A 440 -8.40 -26.82 -21.07
CA GLY A 440 -8.66 -28.01 -20.27
C GLY A 440 -9.99 -27.95 -19.55
N THR A 441 -10.36 -29.05 -18.94
CA THR A 441 -11.54 -29.14 -18.05
C THR A 441 -11.35 -28.34 -16.77
N VAL A 442 -12.38 -28.23 -15.96
CA VAL A 442 -12.32 -27.61 -14.61
C VAL A 442 -11.28 -28.36 -13.75
N GLU A 443 -11.26 -29.68 -13.80
CA GLU A 443 -10.35 -30.54 -13.04
C GLU A 443 -8.89 -30.34 -13.46
N ASP A 444 -8.62 -30.21 -14.76
CA ASP A 444 -7.27 -29.92 -15.26
C ASP A 444 -6.77 -28.58 -14.74
N HIS A 445 -7.61 -27.57 -14.77
CA HIS A 445 -7.25 -26.25 -14.24
C HIS A 445 -7.06 -26.26 -12.72
N ILE A 446 -7.88 -26.98 -11.95
CA ILE A 446 -7.69 -27.17 -10.52
C ILE A 446 -6.33 -27.84 -10.25
N GLY A 447 -6.00 -28.91 -10.95
CA GLY A 447 -4.71 -29.59 -10.84
C GLY A 447 -3.54 -28.62 -11.08
N ARG A 448 -3.57 -27.91 -12.21
CA ARG A 448 -2.55 -26.93 -12.59
C ARG A 448 -2.38 -25.81 -11.55
N TYR A 449 -3.46 -25.26 -11.02
CA TYR A 449 -3.39 -24.18 -10.04
C TYR A 449 -2.92 -24.67 -8.66
N ARG A 450 -3.15 -25.93 -8.31
CA ARG A 450 -2.53 -26.54 -7.12
C ARG A 450 -1.00 -26.59 -7.26
N GLU A 451 -0.49 -27.04 -8.39
CA GLU A 451 0.95 -27.06 -8.65
C GLU A 451 1.58 -25.66 -8.60
N LEU A 452 0.88 -24.63 -9.12
CA LEU A 452 1.36 -23.25 -9.05
C LEU A 452 1.33 -22.72 -7.61
N ALA A 453 0.31 -23.03 -6.81
CA ALA A 453 0.24 -22.66 -5.40
C ALA A 453 1.35 -23.35 -4.58
N GLU A 454 1.60 -24.65 -4.82
CA GLU A 454 2.72 -25.40 -4.23
C GLU A 454 4.08 -24.83 -4.62
N ALA A 455 4.20 -24.26 -5.82
CA ALA A 455 5.40 -23.56 -6.27
C ALA A 455 5.57 -22.15 -5.65
N GLY A 456 4.58 -21.66 -4.89
CA GLY A 456 4.64 -20.39 -4.19
C GLY A 456 3.83 -19.25 -4.83
N VAL A 457 3.01 -19.51 -5.85
CA VAL A 457 2.09 -18.51 -6.41
C VAL A 457 0.95 -18.26 -5.42
N GLN A 458 0.68 -17.01 -5.11
CA GLN A 458 -0.37 -16.59 -4.18
C GLN A 458 -1.57 -15.92 -4.89
N THR A 459 -1.37 -15.45 -6.14
CA THR A 459 -2.46 -14.93 -6.98
C THR A 459 -2.24 -15.36 -8.43
N ALA A 460 -3.21 -16.04 -9.02
CA ALA A 460 -3.23 -16.37 -10.43
C ALA A 460 -4.10 -15.38 -11.21
N PHE A 461 -3.48 -14.57 -12.08
CA PHE A 461 -4.21 -13.78 -13.05
C PHE A 461 -4.56 -14.64 -14.26
N VAL A 462 -5.82 -14.60 -14.66
CA VAL A 462 -6.31 -15.31 -15.83
C VAL A 462 -6.84 -14.34 -16.88
N ARG A 463 -6.53 -14.58 -18.13
CA ARG A 463 -7.17 -13.94 -19.27
C ARG A 463 -7.93 -14.98 -20.08
N PHE A 464 -9.16 -14.67 -20.43
CA PHE A 464 -9.96 -15.53 -21.30
C PHE A 464 -9.87 -15.01 -22.75
N PRO A 465 -9.51 -15.84 -23.72
CA PRO A 465 -9.42 -15.42 -25.13
C PRO A 465 -10.78 -15.08 -25.73
N ASP A 466 -11.85 -15.61 -25.14
CA ASP A 466 -13.24 -15.45 -25.53
C ASP A 466 -14.03 -14.51 -24.61
N LEU A 467 -13.33 -13.63 -23.87
CA LEU A 467 -13.99 -12.67 -22.98
C LEU A 467 -14.74 -11.60 -23.78
N GLY A 468 -16.02 -11.81 -23.99
CA GLY A 468 -16.95 -10.86 -24.64
C GLY A 468 -18.25 -10.71 -23.86
N GLY A 469 -18.36 -11.42 -22.74
CA GLY A 469 -19.49 -11.47 -21.85
C GLY A 469 -19.13 -12.15 -20.53
N THR A 470 -20.11 -12.64 -19.81
CA THR A 470 -19.94 -13.26 -18.47
C THR A 470 -19.73 -14.77 -18.51
N GLU A 471 -19.92 -15.40 -19.65
CA GLU A 471 -19.88 -16.86 -19.82
C GLU A 471 -18.52 -17.47 -19.47
N PRO A 472 -17.35 -16.91 -19.93
CA PRO A 472 -16.06 -17.45 -19.56
C PRO A 472 -15.80 -17.40 -18.05
N ILE A 473 -16.30 -16.35 -17.37
CA ILE A 473 -16.23 -16.20 -15.92
C ILE A 473 -17.04 -17.30 -15.23
N ALA A 474 -18.27 -17.55 -15.69
CA ALA A 474 -19.14 -18.58 -15.13
C ALA A 474 -18.54 -19.99 -15.30
N ARG A 475 -17.90 -20.27 -16.46
CA ARG A 475 -17.20 -21.57 -16.68
C ARG A 475 -15.99 -21.74 -15.76
N PHE A 476 -15.31 -20.65 -15.39
CA PHE A 476 -14.13 -20.68 -14.50
C PHE A 476 -14.48 -20.64 -13.01
N ALA A 477 -15.69 -20.23 -12.64
CA ALA A 477 -16.12 -20.10 -11.23
C ALA A 477 -15.91 -21.37 -10.38
N PRO A 478 -16.15 -22.61 -10.88
CA PRO A 478 -15.87 -23.84 -10.12
C PRO A 478 -14.38 -24.00 -9.77
N VAL A 479 -13.45 -23.50 -10.64
CA VAL A 479 -12.02 -23.51 -10.33
C VAL A 479 -11.74 -22.61 -9.13
N ILE A 480 -12.31 -21.40 -9.10
CA ILE A 480 -12.13 -20.46 -7.98
C ILE A 480 -12.67 -21.09 -6.68
N GLU A 481 -13.85 -21.72 -6.74
CA GLU A 481 -14.48 -22.33 -5.57
C GLU A 481 -13.61 -23.42 -4.94
N ALA A 482 -12.85 -24.19 -5.74
CA ALA A 482 -11.94 -25.22 -5.23
C ALA A 482 -10.77 -24.68 -4.39
N PHE A 483 -10.48 -23.37 -4.46
CA PHE A 483 -9.41 -22.69 -3.71
C PHE A 483 -9.93 -21.71 -2.65
N ARG A 484 -11.25 -21.58 -2.49
CA ARG A 484 -11.82 -20.75 -1.43
C ARG A 484 -11.41 -21.27 -0.06
N ARG A 485 -11.09 -20.33 0.83
CA ARG A 485 -10.68 -20.58 2.23
C ARG A 485 -11.86 -21.01 3.08
#